data_8a4d08de9bd67e1b626ac936acc632ac
#
_entry.id   8a4d08de9bd67e1b626ac936acc632ac
#
_cell.length_a   1.000
_cell.length_b   1.000
_cell.length_c   1.000
_cell.angle_alpha   90.00
_cell.angle_beta   90.00
_cell.angle_gamma   90.00
#
_symmetry.space_group_name_H-M   'P 1'
#
loop_
_entity.id
_entity.type
_entity.pdbx_description
1 polymer ?
#
loop_
_entity_poly.entity_id
_entity_poly.type
_entity_poly.pdbx_seq_one_letter_code
_entity_poly.pdbx_strand_id
1 'polypeptide(L)'
;MDADPGAARATYEVVLLVERELTDLDARQVVELHDGLEEPVHYRVLLPVEDAAARVQAAVGSIARYEMVPPMDGIDEETIDLLNAELVERAQGELDRSLARLRAAGRPAEGRVTPEEPVRALAADVEAHGAAEAIVLTAPHAVREFFHLDWASRARRVLGIPTLHLLEHETFDEQAGGGEGVTGL
;
A
#
# COMPACT_ATOMS: atom_id res chain seq x y z
N MET A 1 33.45 21.68 26.74
CA MET A 1 32.18 20.94 26.92
C MET A 1 31.87 20.34 25.58
N ASP A 2 32.50 19.17 25.34
CA ASP A 2 32.45 18.47 24.04
C ASP A 2 31.08 17.88 23.86
N ALA A 3 30.42 18.26 22.77
CA ALA A 3 29.19 17.62 22.33
C ALA A 3 29.52 16.17 21.94
N ASP A 4 28.84 15.23 22.57
CA ASP A 4 28.94 13.80 22.24
C ASP A 4 28.51 13.58 20.76
N PRO A 5 29.42 13.16 19.86
CA PRO A 5 29.09 12.96 18.44
C PRO A 5 28.39 11.61 18.16
N GLY A 6 27.91 10.94 19.20
CA GLY A 6 27.40 9.56 19.12
C GLY A 6 25.90 9.36 19.41
N ALA A 7 25.11 10.41 19.66
CA ALA A 7 23.67 10.24 19.72
C ALA A 7 23.14 9.95 18.30
N ALA A 8 22.91 8.67 17.99
CA ALA A 8 22.22 8.28 16.77
C ALA A 8 20.92 9.09 16.72
N ARG A 9 20.77 9.98 15.70
CA ARG A 9 19.53 10.71 15.50
C ARG A 9 18.40 9.70 15.37
N ALA A 10 17.31 9.91 16.10
CA ALA A 10 16.15 9.05 15.97
C ALA A 10 15.71 9.01 14.51
N THR A 11 15.47 7.83 13.98
CA THR A 11 14.99 7.64 12.60
C THR A 11 13.51 7.94 12.56
N TYR A 12 13.07 8.68 11.55
CA TYR A 12 11.64 8.89 11.28
C TYR A 12 11.12 7.71 10.47
N GLU A 13 10.43 6.80 11.16
CA GLU A 13 9.90 5.58 10.55
C GLU A 13 8.54 5.87 9.89
N VAL A 14 8.41 5.54 8.61
CA VAL A 14 7.18 5.69 7.81
C VAL A 14 6.76 4.34 7.28
N VAL A 15 5.52 3.91 7.56
CA VAL A 15 4.97 2.70 6.96
C VAL A 15 4.15 3.06 5.73
N LEU A 16 4.52 2.46 4.59
CA LEU A 16 3.83 2.59 3.30
C LEU A 16 3.00 1.33 3.05
N LEU A 17 1.67 1.45 3.06
CA LEU A 17 0.81 0.43 2.49
C LEU A 17 0.56 0.76 1.03
N VAL A 18 0.98 -0.11 0.13
CA VAL A 18 0.84 0.07 -1.32
C VAL A 18 -0.02 -1.04 -1.90
N GLU A 19 -0.94 -0.69 -2.79
CA GLU A 19 -1.80 -1.68 -3.46
C GLU A 19 -1.04 -2.43 -4.55
N ARG A 20 -0.05 -1.78 -5.17
CA ARG A 20 0.74 -2.30 -6.29
C ARG A 20 2.19 -1.86 -6.21
N GLU A 21 2.96 -2.26 -7.21
CA GLU A 21 4.32 -1.77 -7.43
C GLU A 21 4.34 -0.24 -7.57
N LEU A 22 5.16 0.44 -6.76
CA LEU A 22 5.40 1.88 -6.88
C LEU A 22 6.06 2.21 -8.21
N THR A 23 5.59 3.26 -8.89
CA THR A 23 6.32 3.84 -10.02
C THR A 23 7.43 4.78 -9.55
N ASP A 24 8.26 5.26 -10.48
CA ASP A 24 9.25 6.30 -10.18
C ASP A 24 8.60 7.62 -9.75
N LEU A 25 7.37 7.90 -10.22
CA LEU A 25 6.60 9.06 -9.80
C LEU A 25 6.16 8.91 -8.35
N ASP A 26 5.54 7.79 -8.01
CA ASP A 26 5.07 7.51 -6.64
C ASP A 26 6.22 7.56 -5.62
N ALA A 27 7.35 6.94 -5.95
CA ALA A 27 8.52 6.94 -5.08
C ALA A 27 9.07 8.36 -4.85
N ARG A 28 9.13 9.20 -5.90
CA ARG A 28 9.55 10.60 -5.74
C ARG A 28 8.57 11.40 -4.89
N GLN A 29 7.27 11.29 -5.13
CA GLN A 29 6.25 11.99 -4.35
C GLN A 29 6.32 11.63 -2.87
N VAL A 30 6.43 10.34 -2.55
CA VAL A 30 6.56 9.89 -1.17
C VAL A 30 7.82 10.45 -0.51
N VAL A 31 8.93 10.51 -1.23
CA VAL A 31 10.19 11.07 -0.71
C VAL A 31 10.09 12.58 -0.52
N GLU A 32 9.51 13.30 -1.47
CA GLU A 32 9.32 14.77 -1.43
C GLU A 32 8.49 15.24 -0.23
N LEU A 33 7.54 14.42 0.25
CA LEU A 33 6.78 14.73 1.48
C LEU A 33 7.67 14.95 2.70
N HIS A 34 8.86 14.35 2.72
CA HIS A 34 9.75 14.33 3.86
C HIS A 34 11.07 15.11 3.62
N ASP A 35 11.16 15.89 2.53
CA ASP A 35 12.38 16.63 2.19
C ASP A 35 12.74 17.73 3.21
N GLY A 36 11.77 18.18 4.00
CA GLY A 36 11.97 19.18 5.04
C GLY A 36 12.36 18.62 6.42
N LEU A 37 12.42 17.31 6.58
CA LEU A 37 12.75 16.70 7.86
C LEU A 37 14.27 16.65 8.07
N GLU A 38 14.71 17.00 9.29
CA GLU A 38 16.13 16.91 9.70
C GLU A 38 16.53 15.47 10.09
N GLU A 39 15.56 14.67 10.52
CA GLU A 39 15.73 13.27 10.88
C GLU A 39 15.89 12.40 9.62
N PRO A 40 16.74 11.36 9.69
CA PRO A 40 16.79 10.35 8.63
C PRO A 40 15.44 9.63 8.50
N VAL A 41 14.85 9.66 7.32
CA VAL A 41 13.58 8.96 7.05
C VAL A 41 13.86 7.54 6.56
N HIS A 42 13.15 6.58 7.11
CA HIS A 42 13.20 5.17 6.71
C HIS A 42 11.79 4.69 6.33
N TYR A 43 11.67 4.06 5.18
CA TYR A 43 10.40 3.56 4.67
C TYR A 43 10.26 2.05 4.87
N ARG A 44 9.11 1.64 5.39
CA ARG A 44 8.69 0.24 5.50
C ARG A 44 7.52 -0.01 4.57
N VAL A 45 7.77 -0.75 3.50
CA VAL A 45 6.75 -1.02 2.47
C VAL A 45 6.00 -2.30 2.80
N LEU A 46 4.70 -2.21 2.84
CA LEU A 46 3.78 -3.32 3.03
C LEU A 46 2.96 -3.49 1.75
N LEU A 47 3.10 -4.63 1.10
CA LEU A 47 2.38 -4.99 -0.12
C LEU A 47 1.50 -6.21 0.13
N PRO A 48 0.15 -6.06 0.09
CA PRO A 48 -0.76 -7.19 0.23
C PRO A 48 -0.69 -8.14 -0.96
N VAL A 49 -0.77 -9.45 -0.70
CA VAL A 49 -0.96 -10.46 -1.73
C VAL A 49 -2.43 -10.52 -2.10
N GLU A 50 -2.75 -10.54 -3.39
CA GLU A 50 -4.11 -10.83 -3.83
C GLU A 50 -4.50 -12.28 -3.44
N ASP A 51 -5.70 -12.44 -2.89
CA ASP A 51 -6.25 -13.77 -2.57
C ASP A 51 -6.66 -14.50 -3.86
N ALA A 52 -6.05 -15.65 -4.14
CA ALA A 52 -6.35 -16.46 -5.31
C ALA A 52 -7.82 -16.93 -5.32
N ALA A 53 -8.38 -17.28 -4.16
CA ALA A 53 -9.77 -17.70 -4.06
C ALA A 53 -10.73 -16.54 -4.39
N ALA A 54 -10.42 -15.33 -3.92
CA ALA A 54 -11.20 -14.13 -4.27
C ALA A 54 -11.12 -13.80 -5.77
N ARG A 55 -9.96 -13.97 -6.41
CA ARG A 55 -9.79 -13.79 -7.86
C ARG A 55 -10.60 -14.80 -8.66
N VAL A 56 -10.57 -16.07 -8.28
CA VAL A 56 -11.35 -17.12 -8.93
C VAL A 56 -12.84 -16.84 -8.79
N GLN A 57 -13.31 -16.47 -7.59
CA GLN A 57 -14.70 -16.10 -7.36
C GLN A 57 -15.14 -14.87 -8.18
N ALA A 58 -14.29 -13.85 -8.29
CA ALA A 58 -14.56 -12.66 -9.09
C ALA A 58 -14.64 -13.00 -10.59
N ALA A 59 -13.74 -13.85 -11.10
CA ALA A 59 -13.75 -14.33 -12.48
C ALA A 59 -15.03 -15.13 -12.79
N VAL A 60 -15.41 -16.05 -11.91
CA VAL A 60 -16.66 -16.83 -12.03
C VAL A 60 -17.88 -15.92 -11.95
N GLY A 61 -17.92 -14.98 -11.01
CA GLY A 61 -19.02 -14.03 -10.87
C GLY A 61 -19.20 -13.12 -12.09
N SER A 62 -18.14 -12.80 -12.82
CA SER A 62 -18.21 -12.04 -14.06
C SER A 62 -18.77 -12.87 -15.23
N ILE A 63 -18.42 -14.15 -15.32
CA ILE A 63 -18.91 -15.09 -16.33
C ILE A 63 -20.38 -15.43 -16.09
N ALA A 64 -20.79 -15.64 -14.84
CA ALA A 64 -22.16 -16.00 -14.46
C ALA A 64 -23.21 -14.93 -14.81
N ARG A 65 -22.81 -13.71 -15.12
CA ARG A 65 -23.72 -12.65 -15.63
C ARG A 65 -24.08 -12.81 -17.10
N TYR A 66 -23.33 -13.64 -17.85
CA TYR A 66 -23.48 -13.76 -19.29
C TYR A 66 -23.96 -15.14 -19.78
N GLU A 67 -23.73 -16.24 -19.03
CA GLU A 67 -24.18 -17.58 -19.40
C GLU A 67 -24.40 -18.45 -18.16
N MET A 68 -25.33 -19.44 -18.26
CA MET A 68 -25.51 -20.50 -17.27
C MET A 68 -24.22 -21.34 -17.22
N VAL A 69 -23.34 -21.04 -16.28
CA VAL A 69 -22.13 -21.84 -16.07
C VAL A 69 -22.51 -23.02 -15.17
N PRO A 70 -22.13 -24.27 -15.55
CA PRO A 70 -22.32 -25.43 -14.68
C PRO A 70 -21.54 -25.22 -13.36
N PRO A 71 -21.98 -25.84 -12.25
CA PRO A 71 -21.29 -25.72 -10.97
C PRO A 71 -19.82 -26.12 -11.14
N MET A 72 -18.92 -25.27 -10.68
CA MET A 72 -17.48 -25.53 -10.68
C MET A 72 -17.13 -26.54 -9.55
N ASP A 73 -17.50 -27.79 -9.73
CA ASP A 73 -16.88 -28.89 -9.03
C ASP A 73 -15.54 -29.20 -9.73
N GLY A 74 -14.43 -28.53 -9.32
CA GLY A 74 -13.20 -28.92 -9.96
C GLY A 74 -11.97 -28.01 -9.86
N ILE A 75 -11.96 -26.95 -9.06
CA ILE A 75 -10.68 -26.38 -8.67
C ILE A 75 -10.26 -27.09 -7.38
N ASP A 76 -9.28 -27.98 -7.51
CA ASP A 76 -8.72 -28.68 -6.36
C ASP A 76 -7.83 -27.77 -5.50
N GLU A 77 -7.60 -28.17 -4.27
CA GLU A 77 -6.81 -27.43 -3.29
C GLU A 77 -5.36 -27.24 -3.81
N GLU A 78 -4.83 -28.19 -4.54
CA GLU A 78 -3.50 -28.14 -5.15
C GLU A 78 -3.40 -27.01 -6.20
N THR A 79 -4.43 -26.82 -7.01
CA THR A 79 -4.49 -25.70 -7.98
C THR A 79 -4.56 -24.35 -7.27
N ILE A 80 -5.31 -24.23 -6.17
CA ILE A 80 -5.37 -23.00 -5.37
C ILE A 80 -4.01 -22.69 -4.74
N ASP A 81 -3.33 -23.70 -4.21
CA ASP A 81 -2.00 -23.53 -3.60
C ASP A 81 -0.95 -23.09 -4.61
N LEU A 82 -0.98 -23.64 -5.83
CA LEU A 82 -0.09 -23.20 -6.91
C LEU A 82 -0.36 -21.74 -7.30
N LEU A 83 -1.62 -21.34 -7.44
CA LEU A 83 -1.99 -19.96 -7.73
C LEU A 83 -1.57 -19.01 -6.61
N ASN A 84 -1.73 -19.39 -5.35
CA ASN A 84 -1.27 -18.60 -4.21
C ASN A 84 0.25 -18.43 -4.23
N ALA A 85 1.01 -19.49 -4.54
CA ALA A 85 2.47 -19.41 -4.66
C ALA A 85 2.89 -18.44 -5.77
N GLU A 86 2.25 -18.50 -6.95
CA GLU A 86 2.50 -17.55 -8.04
C GLU A 86 2.20 -16.09 -7.64
N LEU A 87 1.12 -15.87 -6.91
CA LEU A 87 0.74 -14.53 -6.45
C LEU A 87 1.74 -13.97 -5.45
N VAL A 88 2.22 -14.80 -4.53
CA VAL A 88 3.27 -14.41 -3.57
C VAL A 88 4.57 -14.07 -4.29
N GLU A 89 5.02 -14.90 -5.23
CA GLU A 89 6.24 -14.65 -6.01
C GLU A 89 6.13 -13.34 -6.81
N ARG A 90 4.99 -13.11 -7.45
CA ARG A 90 4.72 -11.88 -8.18
C ARG A 90 4.75 -10.66 -7.25
N ALA A 91 4.04 -10.71 -6.13
CA ALA A 91 4.01 -9.64 -5.14
C ALA A 91 5.42 -9.36 -4.58
N GLN A 92 6.24 -10.40 -4.35
CA GLN A 92 7.62 -10.21 -3.93
C GLN A 92 8.44 -9.46 -4.99
N GLY A 93 8.29 -9.80 -6.27
CA GLY A 93 8.96 -9.09 -7.36
C GLY A 93 8.51 -7.62 -7.47
N GLU A 94 7.23 -7.32 -7.26
CA GLU A 94 6.68 -5.96 -7.22
C GLU A 94 7.23 -5.17 -6.01
N LEU A 95 7.31 -5.80 -4.86
CA LEU A 95 7.92 -5.21 -3.66
C LEU A 95 9.40 -4.88 -3.89
N ASP A 96 10.18 -5.80 -4.42
CA ASP A 96 11.62 -5.60 -4.65
C ASP A 96 11.87 -4.42 -5.60
N ARG A 97 11.06 -4.26 -6.64
CA ARG A 97 11.13 -3.11 -7.55
C ARG A 97 10.72 -1.80 -6.86
N SER A 98 9.69 -1.83 -6.03
CA SER A 98 9.27 -0.67 -5.22
C SER A 98 10.36 -0.20 -4.28
N LEU A 99 10.99 -1.14 -3.56
CA LEU A 99 12.12 -0.85 -2.68
C LEU A 99 13.33 -0.29 -3.43
N ALA A 100 13.62 -0.82 -4.63
CA ALA A 100 14.69 -0.32 -5.47
C ALA A 100 14.46 1.16 -5.88
N ARG A 101 13.21 1.55 -6.20
CA ARG A 101 12.84 2.93 -6.54
C ARG A 101 12.99 3.90 -5.38
N LEU A 102 12.53 3.54 -4.19
CA LEU A 102 12.71 4.35 -2.98
C LEU A 102 14.20 4.55 -2.66
N ARG A 103 15.00 3.49 -2.78
CA ARG A 103 16.45 3.56 -2.59
C ARG A 103 17.13 4.42 -3.66
N ALA A 104 16.70 4.33 -4.91
CA ALA A 104 17.19 5.18 -6.00
C ALA A 104 16.82 6.65 -5.80
N ALA A 105 15.69 6.94 -5.15
CA ALA A 105 15.29 8.26 -4.71
C ALA A 105 16.05 8.75 -3.46
N GLY A 106 17.04 7.98 -2.97
CA GLY A 106 17.97 8.39 -1.92
C GLY A 106 17.50 8.09 -0.50
N ARG A 107 16.49 7.25 -0.31
CA ARG A 107 15.97 6.91 1.02
C ARG A 107 16.13 5.41 1.32
N PRO A 108 16.59 5.04 2.52
CA PRO A 108 16.58 3.64 2.94
C PRO A 108 15.14 3.12 2.99
N ALA A 109 14.95 1.92 2.46
CA ALA A 109 13.65 1.27 2.43
C ALA A 109 13.80 -0.24 2.61
N GLU A 110 12.90 -0.84 3.37
CA GLU A 110 12.70 -2.27 3.48
C GLU A 110 11.21 -2.59 3.43
N GLY A 111 10.83 -3.85 3.33
CA GLY A 111 9.41 -4.18 3.27
C GLY A 111 9.14 -5.66 3.27
N ARG A 112 7.86 -5.98 3.29
CA ARG A 112 7.38 -7.35 3.22
C ARG A 112 6.08 -7.44 2.44
N VAL A 113 5.86 -8.59 1.86
CA VAL A 113 4.57 -9.01 1.33
C VAL A 113 3.71 -9.55 2.48
N THR A 114 2.40 -9.34 2.45
CA THR A 114 1.50 -9.85 3.48
C THR A 114 0.25 -10.49 2.89
N PRO A 115 -0.12 -11.70 3.35
CA PRO A 115 -1.40 -12.32 3.05
C PRO A 115 -2.53 -11.84 3.98
N GLU A 116 -2.20 -11.04 5.01
CA GLU A 116 -3.16 -10.55 5.99
C GLU A 116 -4.04 -9.44 5.41
N GLU A 117 -5.16 -9.16 6.10
CA GLU A 117 -5.99 -7.98 5.81
C GLU A 117 -5.13 -6.70 5.92
N PRO A 118 -5.13 -5.85 4.87
CA PRO A 118 -4.15 -4.77 4.74
C PRO A 118 -4.10 -3.78 5.91
N VAL A 119 -5.25 -3.38 6.45
CA VAL A 119 -5.32 -2.41 7.57
C VAL A 119 -4.79 -3.03 8.87
N ARG A 120 -5.07 -4.31 9.08
CA ARG A 120 -4.57 -5.05 10.24
C ARG A 120 -3.05 -5.21 10.17
N ALA A 121 -2.53 -5.58 9.01
CA ALA A 121 -1.10 -5.69 8.79
C ALA A 121 -0.39 -4.34 8.95
N LEU A 122 -1.00 -3.26 8.43
CA LEU A 122 -0.52 -1.89 8.61
C LEU A 122 -0.44 -1.51 10.09
N ALA A 123 -1.50 -1.78 10.85
CA ALA A 123 -1.51 -1.47 12.29
C ALA A 123 -0.44 -2.24 13.06
N ALA A 124 -0.24 -3.51 12.72
CA ALA A 124 0.81 -4.32 13.34
C ALA A 124 2.22 -3.80 13.04
N ASP A 125 2.48 -3.37 11.80
CA ASP A 125 3.79 -2.80 11.42
C ASP A 125 4.03 -1.44 12.08
N VAL A 126 3.00 -0.58 12.17
CA VAL A 126 3.07 0.70 12.88
C VAL A 126 3.46 0.50 14.35
N GLU A 127 2.80 -0.44 15.03
CA GLU A 127 3.09 -0.74 16.42
C GLU A 127 4.48 -1.39 16.60
N ALA A 128 4.82 -2.37 15.78
CA ALA A 128 6.07 -3.13 15.87
C ALA A 128 7.31 -2.26 15.67
N HIS A 129 7.21 -1.22 14.84
CA HIS A 129 8.34 -0.37 14.48
C HIS A 129 8.27 1.04 15.07
N GLY A 130 7.21 1.35 15.82
CA GLY A 130 7.02 2.69 16.39
C GLY A 130 6.95 3.77 15.31
N ALA A 131 6.23 3.49 14.21
CA ALA A 131 6.18 4.39 13.09
C ALA A 131 5.56 5.75 13.47
N ALA A 132 6.15 6.81 12.97
CA ALA A 132 5.69 8.18 13.19
C ALA A 132 4.54 8.57 12.26
N GLU A 133 4.45 7.91 11.10
CA GLU A 133 3.47 8.19 10.06
C GLU A 133 3.14 6.93 9.26
N ALA A 134 1.92 6.87 8.75
CA ALA A 134 1.47 5.88 7.77
C ALA A 134 1.02 6.56 6.49
N ILE A 135 1.45 6.04 5.35
CA ILE A 135 0.99 6.47 4.03
C ILE A 135 0.34 5.28 3.33
N VAL A 136 -0.81 5.51 2.74
CA VAL A 136 -1.55 4.50 1.97
C VAL A 136 -1.65 4.98 0.53
N LEU A 137 -1.11 4.18 -0.38
CA LEU A 137 -1.22 4.42 -1.82
C LEU A 137 -2.17 3.41 -2.44
N THR A 138 -3.17 3.90 -3.15
CA THR A 138 -4.17 3.06 -3.83
C THR A 138 -4.39 3.54 -5.25
N ALA A 139 -4.75 2.61 -6.13
CA ALA A 139 -5.12 2.96 -7.50
C ALA A 139 -6.40 3.81 -7.53
N PRO A 140 -6.54 4.77 -8.46
CA PRO A 140 -7.69 5.69 -8.53
C PRO A 140 -9.04 4.99 -8.62
N HIS A 141 -9.11 3.80 -9.22
CA HIS A 141 -10.34 3.01 -9.34
C HIS A 141 -10.72 2.27 -8.05
N ALA A 142 -9.76 1.93 -7.20
CA ALA A 142 -10.00 1.28 -5.92
C ALA A 142 -10.75 2.20 -4.95
N VAL A 143 -10.55 3.51 -5.06
CA VAL A 143 -11.28 4.52 -4.26
C VAL A 143 -12.79 4.45 -4.46
N ARG A 144 -13.26 4.01 -5.65
CA ARG A 144 -14.69 3.95 -5.97
C ARG A 144 -15.40 2.71 -5.43
N GLU A 145 -14.71 1.58 -5.30
CA GLU A 145 -15.35 0.29 -4.97
C GLU A 145 -15.05 -0.21 -3.56
N PHE A 146 -13.86 0.09 -3.02
CA PHE A 146 -13.39 -0.48 -1.75
C PHE A 146 -13.23 0.51 -0.60
N PHE A 147 -13.08 1.80 -0.91
CA PHE A 147 -12.86 2.81 0.12
C PHE A 147 -14.10 3.71 0.26
N HIS A 148 -15.11 3.23 0.96
CA HIS A 148 -16.06 4.14 1.56
C HIS A 148 -15.28 5.15 2.42
N LEU A 149 -15.69 6.40 2.41
CA LEU A 149 -15.16 7.53 3.20
C LEU A 149 -14.81 7.20 4.66
N ASP A 150 -15.30 6.07 5.16
CA ASP A 150 -15.10 5.56 6.52
C ASP A 150 -13.71 4.89 6.72
N TRP A 151 -13.02 4.45 5.66
CA TRP A 151 -11.78 3.70 5.82
C TRP A 151 -10.60 4.58 6.27
N ALA A 152 -10.38 5.74 5.65
CA ALA A 152 -9.32 6.68 6.04
C ALA A 152 -9.55 7.18 7.48
N SER A 153 -10.82 7.43 7.84
CA SER A 153 -11.23 7.80 9.19
C SER A 153 -11.07 6.64 10.18
N ARG A 154 -11.29 5.41 9.74
CA ARG A 154 -11.10 4.21 10.54
C ARG A 154 -9.62 3.91 10.76
N ALA A 155 -8.79 4.00 9.72
CA ALA A 155 -7.34 3.85 9.82
C ALA A 155 -6.75 4.88 10.79
N ARG A 156 -7.11 6.15 10.67
CA ARG A 156 -6.66 7.20 11.61
C ARG A 156 -7.04 6.90 13.05
N ARG A 157 -8.23 6.34 13.30
CA ARG A 157 -8.67 5.97 14.66
C ARG A 157 -7.96 4.74 15.20
N VAL A 158 -7.66 3.78 14.32
CA VAL A 158 -6.99 2.53 14.70
C VAL A 158 -5.49 2.75 14.90
N LEU A 159 -4.85 3.52 14.01
CA LEU A 159 -3.41 3.71 14.05
C LEU A 159 -2.94 4.71 15.10
N GLY A 160 -3.76 5.72 15.43
CA GLY A 160 -3.40 6.75 16.40
C GLY A 160 -2.22 7.66 15.99
N ILE A 161 -1.78 7.58 14.73
CA ILE A 161 -0.71 8.37 14.13
C ILE A 161 -1.21 9.10 12.87
N PRO A 162 -0.50 10.13 12.39
CA PRO A 162 -0.79 10.76 11.13
C PRO A 162 -0.88 9.73 10.01
N THR A 163 -1.94 9.80 9.22
CA THR A 163 -2.17 8.89 8.10
C THR A 163 -2.54 9.67 6.87
N LEU A 164 -1.74 9.55 5.81
CA LEU A 164 -1.97 10.16 4.52
C LEU A 164 -2.48 9.11 3.54
N HIS A 165 -3.42 9.52 2.69
CA HIS A 165 -3.89 8.70 1.57
C HIS A 165 -3.52 9.38 0.26
N LEU A 166 -2.80 8.67 -0.60
CA LEU A 166 -2.38 9.12 -1.92
C LEU A 166 -2.97 8.21 -2.99
N LEU A 167 -3.19 8.79 -4.17
CA LEU A 167 -3.54 8.03 -5.36
C LEU A 167 -2.27 7.68 -6.13
N GLU A 168 -2.13 6.41 -6.49
CA GLU A 168 -1.03 5.93 -7.32
C GLU A 168 -1.08 6.59 -8.70
N HIS A 169 0.10 6.89 -9.24
CA HIS A 169 0.30 7.45 -10.60
C HIS A 169 -0.30 8.83 -10.84
N GLU A 170 -0.71 9.54 -9.80
CA GLU A 170 -1.22 10.91 -9.88
C GLU A 170 -0.31 11.86 -9.12
N THR A 171 -0.04 13.03 -9.69
CA THR A 171 0.70 14.09 -9.01
C THR A 171 -0.16 14.74 -7.91
N PHE A 172 0.47 15.44 -6.95
CA PHE A 172 -0.27 16.18 -5.92
C PHE A 172 -1.23 17.22 -6.52
N ASP A 173 -0.86 17.85 -7.64
CA ASP A 173 -1.70 18.82 -8.33
C ASP A 173 -2.93 18.15 -8.97
N GLU A 174 -2.77 16.97 -9.54
CA GLU A 174 -3.87 16.16 -10.09
C GLU A 174 -4.82 15.70 -9.00
N GLN A 175 -4.30 15.23 -7.87
CA GLN A 175 -5.09 14.82 -6.70
C GLN A 175 -5.85 16.00 -6.08
N ALA A 176 -5.25 17.20 -6.03
CA ALA A 176 -5.88 18.41 -5.53
C ALA A 176 -6.96 18.94 -6.49
N GLY A 177 -6.76 18.86 -7.81
CA GLY A 177 -7.69 19.30 -8.84
C GLY A 177 -8.92 18.43 -9.02
N GLY A 178 -8.87 17.16 -8.65
CA GLY A 178 -9.99 16.22 -8.73
C GLY A 178 -11.14 16.50 -7.74
N GLY A 179 -10.97 17.42 -6.80
CA GLY A 179 -11.96 17.84 -5.82
C GLY A 179 -12.87 19.03 -6.23
N GLU A 180 -12.60 19.70 -7.34
CA GLU A 180 -13.40 20.83 -7.82
C GLU A 180 -14.46 20.41 -8.83
N GLY A 181 -15.58 19.91 -8.34
CA GLY A 181 -16.68 19.53 -9.25
C GLY A 181 -18.02 19.28 -8.60
N VAL A 182 -18.39 19.91 -7.48
CA VAL A 182 -19.83 20.02 -7.07
C VAL A 182 -20.08 21.37 -6.40
N THR A 183 -20.09 22.44 -7.17
CA THR A 183 -20.95 23.59 -6.92
C THR A 183 -21.97 23.64 -8.03
N GLY A 184 -23.05 22.89 -7.84
CA GLY A 184 -24.29 22.93 -8.63
C GLY A 184 -25.37 23.58 -7.78
N LEU A 185 -25.90 24.67 -8.28
CA LEU A 185 -27.05 25.45 -7.88
C LEU A 185 -28.26 24.62 -7.43
#